data_a722c22465227d98343c9dd6067e3f6c
#
_entry.id   a722c22465227d98343c9dd6067e3f6c
#
_cell.length_a   1.000
_cell.length_b   1.000
_cell.length_c   1.000
_cell.angle_alpha   90.00
_cell.angle_beta   90.00
_cell.angle_gamma   90.00
#
_symmetry.space_group_name_H-M   'P 1'
#
loop_
_entity.id
_entity.type
_entity.pdbx_description
1 polymer ?
#
loop_
_entity_poly.entity_id
_entity_poly.type
_entity_poly.pdbx_seq_one_letter_code
_entity_poly.pdbx_strand_id
1 'polypeptide(L)'
;MNDDNEWCYYSGMPSPMAYMNMNNKPSKIEHKTYEDNRGSYTPISTYELGIEWDQCSISINDKKGTFRGLHYQTNPPQTKYIKVIKGSIIDFMLNLDTKELHYFTLDSNQAILVPDNMAHGFLTLEDDTIVTYMVKGEYNPNSEHSIVWHTIDEVKQVILTNTDGNLIISHKDNEGK
;
A
#
# COMPACT_ATOMS: atom_id res chain seq x y z
N MET A 1 36.45 -20.87 14.64
CA MET A 1 36.04 -20.94 13.23
C MET A 1 34.81 -21.83 13.20
N ASN A 2 33.65 -21.26 13.29
CA ASN A 2 32.39 -21.97 13.06
C ASN A 2 31.65 -21.14 12.01
N ASP A 3 31.68 -21.67 10.78
CA ASP A 3 30.94 -21.16 9.63
C ASP A 3 29.51 -21.69 9.73
N ASP A 4 28.66 -21.00 10.47
CA ASP A 4 27.23 -21.25 10.45
C ASP A 4 26.53 -20.15 9.62
N ASN A 5 26.85 -20.15 8.31
CA ASN A 5 26.05 -19.48 7.30
C ASN A 5 24.80 -20.32 6.98
N GLU A 6 23.93 -20.48 7.93
CA GLU A 6 22.55 -20.93 7.64
C GLU A 6 21.74 -19.76 7.06
N TRP A 7 21.79 -19.62 5.76
CA TRP A 7 20.75 -18.93 5.01
C TRP A 7 19.47 -19.79 5.12
N CYS A 8 18.68 -19.54 6.17
CA CYS A 8 17.39 -20.18 6.29
C CYS A 8 16.48 -19.74 5.14
N TYR A 9 16.39 -20.57 4.11
CA TYR A 9 15.28 -20.51 3.16
C TYR A 9 14.01 -20.85 3.95
N TYR A 10 13.11 -19.91 4.07
CA TYR A 10 11.79 -20.15 4.63
C TYR A 10 10.98 -21.05 3.72
N SER A 11 11.06 -22.36 3.94
CA SER A 11 10.25 -23.40 3.27
C SER A 11 8.87 -23.52 3.91
N GLY A 12 8.08 -22.47 3.87
CA GLY A 12 6.74 -22.51 4.48
C GLY A 12 5.79 -21.41 4.03
N MET A 13 6.27 -20.45 3.26
CA MET A 13 5.38 -19.45 2.67
C MET A 13 4.77 -20.00 1.37
N PRO A 14 3.47 -19.74 1.13
CA PRO A 14 2.87 -20.08 -0.16
C PRO A 14 3.66 -19.40 -1.27
N SER A 15 3.78 -20.07 -2.44
CA SER A 15 4.50 -19.52 -3.58
C SER A 15 3.94 -18.13 -3.94
N PRO A 16 4.74 -17.24 -4.53
CA PRO A 16 4.31 -15.88 -4.94
C PRO A 16 3.03 -15.88 -5.78
N MET A 17 2.82 -16.91 -6.61
CA MET A 17 1.55 -17.11 -7.33
C MET A 17 0.36 -17.36 -6.40
N ALA A 18 0.55 -17.82 -5.17
CA ALA A 18 -0.54 -18.01 -4.23
C ALA A 18 -1.11 -16.68 -3.73
N TYR A 19 -0.29 -15.63 -3.60
CA TYR A 19 -0.78 -14.29 -3.26
C TYR A 19 -1.59 -13.65 -4.40
N MET A 20 -1.22 -13.91 -5.67
CA MET A 20 -1.94 -13.41 -6.84
C MET A 20 -3.22 -14.21 -7.14
N ASN A 21 -3.29 -15.48 -6.73
CA ASN A 21 -4.44 -16.37 -7.00
C ASN A 21 -5.51 -16.37 -5.89
N MET A 22 -5.29 -15.70 -4.77
CA MET A 22 -6.29 -15.61 -3.70
C MET A 22 -7.32 -14.52 -3.99
N ASN A 23 -8.27 -14.83 -4.89
CA ASN A 23 -9.60 -14.19 -4.98
C ASN A 23 -9.65 -12.68 -5.27
N ASN A 24 -8.68 -12.08 -5.98
CA ASN A 24 -8.69 -10.63 -6.27
C ASN A 24 -8.94 -9.76 -5.02
N LYS A 25 -8.44 -10.19 -3.87
CA LYS A 25 -8.54 -9.47 -2.60
C LYS A 25 -7.18 -8.94 -2.16
N PRO A 26 -7.15 -7.77 -1.49
CA PRO A 26 -5.91 -7.25 -0.92
C PRO A 26 -5.34 -8.22 0.12
N SER A 27 -4.02 -8.36 0.14
CA SER A 27 -3.32 -9.29 1.04
C SER A 27 -2.31 -8.55 1.91
N LYS A 28 -2.53 -8.59 3.23
CA LYS A 28 -1.57 -8.05 4.21
C LYS A 28 -0.34 -8.95 4.29
N ILE A 29 0.84 -8.34 4.28
CA ILE A 29 2.13 -9.00 4.32
C ILE A 29 2.90 -8.52 5.55
N GLU A 30 3.36 -9.44 6.36
CA GLU A 30 4.25 -9.18 7.49
C GLU A 30 5.68 -9.53 7.09
N HIS A 31 6.62 -8.62 7.33
CA HIS A 31 8.04 -8.84 7.08
C HIS A 31 8.78 -9.10 8.37
N LYS A 32 9.72 -10.01 8.32
CA LYS A 32 10.64 -10.24 9.43
C LYS A 32 11.64 -9.09 9.49
N THR A 33 11.64 -8.40 10.61
CA THR A 33 12.60 -7.34 10.93
C THR A 33 13.68 -7.90 11.88
N TYR A 34 14.93 -7.59 11.59
CA TYR A 34 16.09 -7.94 12.40
C TYR A 34 16.60 -6.67 13.07
N GLU A 35 16.86 -6.75 14.37
CA GLU A 35 17.29 -5.60 15.17
C GLU A 35 18.64 -5.89 15.84
N ASP A 36 19.53 -4.87 15.89
CA ASP A 36 20.77 -4.88 16.64
C ASP A 36 21.10 -3.46 17.15
N ASN A 37 22.31 -3.27 17.73
CA ASN A 37 22.72 -1.97 18.27
C ASN A 37 22.90 -0.85 17.23
N ARG A 38 22.77 -1.13 15.94
CA ARG A 38 22.80 -0.16 14.83
C ARG A 38 21.40 0.26 14.39
N GLY A 39 20.34 -0.46 14.77
CA GLY A 39 18.94 -0.25 14.38
C GLY A 39 18.31 -1.51 13.81
N SER A 40 17.43 -1.34 12.82
CA SER A 40 16.64 -2.43 12.23
C SER A 40 16.94 -2.65 10.75
N TYR A 41 16.80 -3.88 10.29
CA TYR A 41 16.90 -4.29 8.89
C TYR A 41 15.73 -5.19 8.52
N THR A 42 14.96 -4.79 7.51
CA THR A 42 13.81 -5.55 6.99
C THR A 42 14.03 -5.87 5.52
N PRO A 43 14.43 -7.08 5.15
CA PRO A 43 14.53 -7.47 3.76
C PRO A 43 13.13 -7.62 3.12
N ILE A 44 13.00 -7.12 1.88
CA ILE A 44 11.82 -7.30 1.04
C ILE A 44 12.28 -8.04 -0.21
N SER A 45 11.92 -9.30 -0.32
CA SER A 45 12.28 -10.12 -1.47
C SER A 45 11.24 -9.96 -2.58
N THR A 46 11.61 -9.31 -3.67
CA THR A 46 10.76 -9.21 -4.87
C THR A 46 10.57 -10.57 -5.53
N TYR A 47 11.53 -11.48 -5.37
CA TYR A 47 11.41 -12.86 -5.82
C TYR A 47 10.29 -13.61 -5.09
N GLU A 48 10.18 -13.42 -3.78
CA GLU A 48 9.09 -14.03 -2.97
C GLU A 48 7.73 -13.45 -3.30
N LEU A 49 7.66 -12.17 -3.70
CA LEU A 49 6.42 -11.56 -4.18
C LEU A 49 6.00 -12.09 -5.56
N GLY A 50 6.94 -12.67 -6.34
CA GLY A 50 6.68 -13.29 -7.64
C GLY A 50 6.18 -12.32 -8.70
N ILE A 51 6.47 -11.02 -8.54
CA ILE A 51 6.03 -9.94 -9.40
C ILE A 51 7.26 -9.18 -9.87
N GLU A 52 7.36 -8.99 -11.18
CA GLU A 52 8.29 -8.02 -11.76
C GLU A 52 7.69 -6.62 -11.62
N TRP A 53 8.43 -5.71 -11.02
CA TRP A 53 7.97 -4.37 -10.71
C TRP A 53 8.56 -3.36 -11.70
N ASP A 54 7.70 -2.51 -12.25
CA ASP A 54 8.09 -1.51 -13.25
C ASP A 54 8.58 -0.21 -12.59
N GLN A 55 8.09 0.09 -11.38
CA GLN A 55 8.39 1.34 -10.68
C GLN A 55 8.48 1.14 -9.17
N CYS A 56 9.39 1.88 -8.53
CA CYS A 56 9.39 2.11 -7.09
C CYS A 56 9.27 3.60 -6.81
N SER A 57 8.32 3.99 -5.98
CA SER A 57 8.05 5.39 -5.61
C SER A 57 8.05 5.55 -4.10
N ILE A 58 8.39 6.77 -3.64
CA ILE A 58 8.38 7.13 -2.22
C ILE A 58 7.46 8.33 -2.05
N SER A 59 6.55 8.26 -1.07
CA SER A 59 5.71 9.36 -0.63
C SER A 59 6.14 9.80 0.76
N ILE A 60 6.52 11.07 0.89
CA ILE A 60 6.82 11.72 2.18
C ILE A 60 5.64 12.60 2.51
N ASN A 61 5.11 12.46 3.72
CA ASN A 61 3.90 13.13 4.16
C ASN A 61 4.20 13.80 5.50
N ASP A 62 4.38 15.12 5.47
CA ASP A 62 4.84 15.89 6.62
C ASP A 62 3.83 15.93 7.78
N LYS A 63 2.54 15.76 7.47
CA LYS A 63 1.48 15.92 8.46
C LYS A 63 0.52 14.73 8.52
N LYS A 64 0.10 14.39 9.74
CA LYS A 64 -1.07 13.57 10.00
C LYS A 64 -2.29 14.15 9.26
N GLY A 65 -3.17 13.27 8.80
CA GLY A 65 -4.38 13.68 8.06
C GLY A 65 -4.14 13.95 6.58
N THR A 66 -2.95 13.63 6.04
CA THR A 66 -2.71 13.68 4.59
C THR A 66 -3.39 12.48 3.94
N PHE A 67 -4.33 12.77 3.04
CA PHE A 67 -5.02 11.76 2.23
C PHE A 67 -4.57 11.83 0.76
N ARG A 68 -4.32 10.65 0.18
CA ARG A 68 -3.98 10.46 -1.23
C ARG A 68 -4.84 9.34 -1.81
N GLY A 69 -5.65 9.62 -2.80
CA GLY A 69 -6.49 8.60 -3.44
C GLY A 69 -7.92 9.07 -3.69
N LEU A 70 -8.81 8.16 -4.10
CA LEU A 70 -8.56 6.76 -4.48
C LEU A 70 -8.18 6.69 -5.95
N HIS A 71 -7.01 6.15 -6.27
CA HIS A 71 -6.47 6.14 -7.64
C HIS A 71 -6.43 4.72 -8.22
N TYR A 72 -6.77 4.61 -9.50
CA TYR A 72 -6.60 3.40 -10.28
C TYR A 72 -6.24 3.74 -11.72
N GLN A 73 -5.71 2.77 -12.45
CA GLN A 73 -5.36 2.89 -13.85
C GLN A 73 -5.97 1.73 -14.62
N THR A 74 -6.50 2.03 -15.82
CA THR A 74 -7.21 1.03 -16.62
C THR A 74 -6.34 0.39 -17.71
N ASN A 75 -5.32 1.10 -18.22
CA ASN A 75 -4.49 0.62 -19.33
C ASN A 75 -3.03 1.12 -19.24
N PRO A 76 -2.06 0.26 -18.85
CA PRO A 76 -2.28 -1.03 -18.21
C PRO A 76 -2.86 -0.89 -16.80
N PRO A 77 -3.59 -1.86 -16.28
CA PRO A 77 -4.00 -1.85 -14.86
C PRO A 77 -2.78 -2.03 -13.95
N GLN A 78 -2.86 -1.54 -12.70
CA GLN A 78 -1.71 -1.50 -11.80
C GLN A 78 -1.91 -2.34 -10.55
N THR A 79 -1.07 -3.37 -10.38
CA THR A 79 -0.87 -4.04 -9.08
C THR A 79 0.12 -3.22 -8.26
N LYS A 80 -0.14 -3.05 -6.96
CA LYS A 80 0.70 -2.25 -6.06
C LYS A 80 1.09 -3.04 -4.83
N TYR A 81 2.37 -2.93 -4.45
CA TYR A 81 2.84 -3.33 -3.13
C TYR A 81 3.12 -2.07 -2.33
N ILE A 82 2.42 -1.88 -1.23
CA ILE A 82 2.49 -0.70 -0.38
C ILE A 82 3.19 -1.07 0.92
N LYS A 83 4.23 -0.31 1.29
CA LYS A 83 4.96 -0.51 2.55
C LYS A 83 5.12 0.80 3.29
N VAL A 84 4.72 0.83 4.56
CA VAL A 84 5.04 1.93 5.45
C VAL A 84 6.49 1.79 5.90
N ILE A 85 7.28 2.85 5.73
CA ILE A 85 8.69 2.92 6.16
C ILE A 85 8.80 3.60 7.52
N LYS A 86 7.97 4.64 7.75
CA LYS A 86 7.90 5.39 9.00
C LYS A 86 6.47 5.87 9.23
N GLY A 87 6.01 5.86 10.47
CA GLY A 87 4.65 6.26 10.85
C GLY A 87 3.62 5.17 10.64
N SER A 88 2.38 5.56 10.48
CA SER A 88 1.25 4.65 10.25
C SER A 88 0.20 5.28 9.34
N ILE A 89 -0.56 4.43 8.65
CA ILE A 89 -1.61 4.82 7.71
C ILE A 89 -2.87 3.98 7.90
N ILE A 90 -4.00 4.51 7.44
CA ILE A 90 -5.15 3.69 7.03
C ILE A 90 -5.09 3.58 5.52
N ASP A 91 -4.97 2.37 5.02
CA ASP A 91 -4.87 2.05 3.60
C ASP A 91 -6.22 1.55 3.10
N PHE A 92 -6.75 2.15 2.02
CA PHE A 92 -8.09 1.90 1.48
C PHE A 92 -7.99 1.27 0.10
N MET A 93 -8.80 0.25 -0.16
CA MET A 93 -8.90 -0.44 -1.44
C MET A 93 -10.36 -0.70 -1.77
N LEU A 94 -10.83 -0.07 -2.84
CA LEU A 94 -12.18 -0.27 -3.37
C LEU A 94 -12.12 -1.16 -4.59
N ASN A 95 -12.74 -2.32 -4.53
CA ASN A 95 -12.86 -3.19 -5.69
C ASN A 95 -13.71 -2.52 -6.78
N LEU A 96 -13.17 -2.39 -7.99
CA LEU A 96 -13.81 -1.68 -9.09
C LEU A 96 -15.02 -2.43 -9.64
N ASP A 97 -15.04 -3.76 -9.51
CA ASP A 97 -16.11 -4.62 -10.02
C ASP A 97 -17.23 -4.78 -9.00
N THR A 98 -16.90 -5.24 -7.78
CA THR A 98 -17.88 -5.57 -6.74
C THR A 98 -18.30 -4.39 -5.88
N LYS A 99 -17.54 -3.29 -5.90
CA LYS A 99 -17.66 -2.12 -5.01
C LYS A 99 -17.43 -2.45 -3.53
N GLU A 100 -16.86 -3.60 -3.23
CA GLU A 100 -16.45 -3.98 -1.87
C GLU A 100 -15.27 -3.11 -1.43
N LEU A 101 -15.40 -2.44 -0.28
CA LEU A 101 -14.34 -1.66 0.34
C LEU A 101 -13.58 -2.53 1.33
N HIS A 102 -12.26 -2.48 1.24
CA HIS A 102 -11.34 -3.00 2.24
C HIS A 102 -10.49 -1.86 2.78
N TYR A 103 -10.21 -1.85 4.09
CA TYR A 103 -9.22 -0.94 4.65
C TYR A 103 -8.51 -1.56 5.84
N PHE A 104 -7.23 -1.19 6.01
CA PHE A 104 -6.35 -1.73 7.04
C PHE A 104 -5.50 -0.63 7.64
N THR A 105 -5.31 -0.67 8.95
CA THR A 105 -4.23 0.11 9.57
C THR A 105 -2.92 -0.63 9.35
N LEU A 106 -1.92 0.09 8.83
CA LEU A 106 -0.57 -0.40 8.55
C LEU A 106 0.45 0.47 9.28
N ASP A 107 1.45 -0.16 9.86
CA ASP A 107 2.64 0.46 10.44
C ASP A 107 3.92 0.02 9.68
N SER A 108 5.08 0.41 10.20
CA SER A 108 6.38 0.13 9.56
C SER A 108 6.74 -1.36 9.47
N ASN A 109 6.05 -2.25 10.16
CA ASN A 109 6.29 -3.70 10.09
C ASN A 109 5.47 -4.39 9.00
N GLN A 110 4.49 -3.67 8.44
CA GLN A 110 3.46 -4.25 7.60
C GLN A 110 3.48 -3.66 6.20
N ALA A 111 3.07 -4.48 5.25
CA ALA A 111 2.84 -4.10 3.87
C ALA A 111 1.52 -4.70 3.37
N ILE A 112 1.05 -4.25 2.23
CA ILE A 112 -0.12 -4.81 1.58
C ILE A 112 0.11 -4.95 0.08
N LEU A 113 -0.35 -6.06 -0.48
CA LEU A 113 -0.45 -6.27 -1.91
C LEU A 113 -1.86 -5.90 -2.37
N VAL A 114 -1.97 -4.94 -3.26
CA VAL A 114 -3.21 -4.41 -3.83
C VAL A 114 -3.36 -4.94 -5.26
N PRO A 115 -4.38 -5.75 -5.56
CA PRO A 115 -4.66 -6.21 -6.93
C PRO A 115 -4.96 -5.06 -7.89
N ASP A 116 -4.82 -5.33 -9.17
CA ASP A 116 -4.96 -4.35 -10.26
C ASP A 116 -6.40 -3.90 -10.55
N ASN A 117 -7.37 -4.61 -10.00
CA ASN A 117 -8.80 -4.24 -10.07
C ASN A 117 -9.27 -3.41 -8.87
N MET A 118 -8.35 -2.75 -8.15
CA MET A 118 -8.67 -1.93 -6.98
C MET A 118 -8.33 -0.46 -7.23
N ALA A 119 -9.24 0.44 -6.83
CA ALA A 119 -8.88 1.83 -6.56
C ALA A 119 -8.25 1.91 -5.18
N HIS A 120 -7.09 2.56 -5.08
CA HIS A 120 -6.24 2.58 -3.90
C HIS A 120 -5.98 4.00 -3.39
N GLY A 121 -5.94 4.14 -2.07
CA GLY A 121 -5.57 5.39 -1.40
C GLY A 121 -5.23 5.17 0.06
N PHE A 122 -4.63 6.17 0.70
CA PHE A 122 -4.31 6.08 2.12
C PHE A 122 -4.46 7.41 2.85
N LEU A 123 -4.68 7.32 4.17
CA LEU A 123 -4.70 8.41 5.12
C LEU A 123 -3.55 8.25 6.12
N THR A 124 -2.72 9.27 6.31
CA THR A 124 -1.68 9.25 7.34
C THR A 124 -2.25 9.47 8.74
N LEU A 125 -1.78 8.69 9.70
CA LEU A 125 -2.19 8.76 11.11
C LEU A 125 -1.16 9.49 11.99
N GLU A 126 0.03 9.75 11.45
CA GLU A 126 1.15 10.39 12.14
C GLU A 126 1.82 11.43 11.23
N ASP A 127 2.51 12.41 11.86
CA ASP A 127 3.40 13.33 11.15
C ASP A 127 4.62 12.59 10.61
N ASP A 128 5.26 13.14 9.59
CA ASP A 128 6.47 12.60 8.94
C ASP A 128 6.32 11.14 8.46
N THR A 129 5.12 10.74 8.05
CA THR A 129 4.85 9.40 7.55
C THR A 129 5.48 9.19 6.17
N ILE A 130 6.23 8.09 6.01
CA ILE A 130 6.89 7.71 4.76
C ILE A 130 6.34 6.38 4.27
N VAL A 131 5.84 6.39 3.03
CA VAL A 131 5.27 5.21 2.36
C VAL A 131 6.03 4.97 1.06
N THR A 132 6.43 3.72 0.82
CA THR A 132 6.98 3.30 -0.47
C THR A 132 5.98 2.43 -1.22
N TYR A 133 6.03 2.51 -2.54
CA TYR A 133 5.21 1.72 -3.45
C TYR A 133 6.09 1.02 -4.47
N MET A 134 5.89 -0.26 -4.66
CA MET A 134 6.31 -0.93 -5.89
C MET A 134 5.07 -1.13 -6.75
N VAL A 135 5.16 -0.79 -8.03
CA VAL A 135 4.04 -0.80 -8.98
C VAL A 135 4.39 -1.67 -10.17
N LYS A 136 3.50 -2.60 -10.50
CA LYS A 136 3.48 -3.31 -11.77
C LYS A 136 2.40 -2.69 -12.64
N GLY A 137 2.72 -2.45 -13.90
CA GLY A 137 1.92 -1.69 -14.85
C GLY A 137 2.51 -0.29 -15.04
N GLU A 138 3.09 -0.03 -16.22
CA GLU A 138 3.71 1.26 -16.55
C GLU A 138 2.73 2.42 -16.37
N TYR A 139 3.22 3.55 -15.84
CA TYR A 139 2.37 4.71 -15.61
C TYR A 139 1.87 5.33 -16.92
N ASN A 140 0.54 5.47 -17.03
CA ASN A 140 -0.13 6.07 -18.17
C ASN A 140 -1.13 7.14 -17.72
N PRO A 141 -0.77 8.44 -17.80
CA PRO A 141 -1.63 9.52 -17.32
C PRO A 141 -2.96 9.62 -18.08
N ASN A 142 -3.06 9.05 -19.30
CA ASN A 142 -4.30 9.07 -20.08
C ASN A 142 -5.33 8.03 -19.62
N SER A 143 -4.92 7.08 -18.79
CA SER A 143 -5.78 6.03 -18.26
C SER A 143 -5.82 5.99 -16.72
N GLU A 144 -5.23 7.00 -16.08
CA GLU A 144 -5.34 7.22 -14.64
C GLU A 144 -6.69 7.84 -14.30
N HIS A 145 -7.33 7.32 -13.25
CA HIS A 145 -8.63 7.78 -12.76
C HIS A 145 -8.61 7.97 -11.24
N SER A 146 -9.49 8.83 -10.74
CA SER A 146 -9.71 9.04 -9.32
C SER A 146 -11.18 8.85 -8.97
N ILE A 147 -11.44 8.18 -7.84
CA ILE A 147 -12.76 8.14 -7.21
C ILE A 147 -12.75 9.13 -6.06
N VAL A 148 -13.71 10.03 -6.06
CA VAL A 148 -13.84 11.06 -5.02
C VAL A 148 -14.17 10.40 -3.69
N TRP A 149 -13.30 10.53 -2.71
CA TRP A 149 -13.35 9.83 -1.41
C TRP A 149 -14.65 10.04 -0.65
N HIS A 150 -15.20 11.26 -0.67
CA HIS A 150 -16.40 11.62 0.08
C HIS A 150 -17.72 11.12 -0.56
N THR A 151 -17.64 10.51 -1.75
CA THR A 151 -18.81 9.82 -2.38
C THR A 151 -18.99 8.40 -1.85
N ILE A 152 -18.05 7.90 -1.05
CA ILE A 152 -18.08 6.59 -0.40
C ILE A 152 -18.25 6.84 1.10
N ASP A 153 -19.47 6.66 1.62
CA ASP A 153 -19.83 7.02 2.99
C ASP A 153 -18.89 6.42 4.04
N GLU A 154 -18.49 5.18 3.88
CA GLU A 154 -17.58 4.50 4.81
C GLU A 154 -16.17 5.09 4.79
N VAL A 155 -15.60 5.38 3.61
CA VAL A 155 -14.31 6.07 3.48
C VAL A 155 -14.38 7.44 4.13
N LYS A 156 -15.44 8.19 3.83
CA LYS A 156 -15.68 9.51 4.41
C LYS A 156 -15.74 9.46 5.93
N GLN A 157 -16.49 8.52 6.50
CA GLN A 157 -16.61 8.37 7.94
C GLN A 157 -15.27 8.06 8.60
N VAL A 158 -14.49 7.11 8.04
CA VAL A 158 -13.18 6.74 8.55
C VAL A 158 -12.22 7.93 8.52
N ILE A 159 -12.17 8.67 7.40
CA ILE A 159 -11.31 9.85 7.27
C ILE A 159 -11.69 10.93 8.28
N LEU A 160 -12.97 11.31 8.34
CA LEU A 160 -13.41 12.39 9.26
C LEU A 160 -13.16 12.03 10.73
N THR A 161 -13.33 10.76 11.11
CA THR A 161 -13.07 10.30 12.48
C THR A 161 -11.59 10.37 12.86
N ASN A 162 -10.67 10.22 11.90
CA ASN A 162 -9.22 10.15 12.17
C ASN A 162 -8.47 11.46 11.91
N THR A 163 -9.12 12.50 11.37
CA THR A 163 -8.47 13.77 11.02
C THR A 163 -8.83 14.94 11.94
N ASP A 164 -9.81 14.77 12.82
CA ASP A 164 -10.30 15.86 13.70
C ASP A 164 -10.60 17.16 12.93
N GLY A 165 -11.04 17.03 11.67
CA GLY A 165 -11.30 18.15 10.76
C GLY A 165 -10.05 18.73 10.05
N ASN A 166 -8.86 18.16 10.27
CA ASN A 166 -7.60 18.61 9.67
C ASN A 166 -7.19 17.70 8.49
N LEU A 167 -8.07 17.55 7.50
CA LEU A 167 -7.79 16.80 6.29
C LEU A 167 -6.89 17.61 5.34
N ILE A 168 -5.75 17.03 4.93
CA ILE A 168 -4.85 17.57 3.94
C ILE A 168 -4.99 16.72 2.68
N ILE A 169 -5.47 17.35 1.59
CA ILE A 169 -5.81 16.66 0.36
C ILE A 169 -5.50 17.56 -0.85
N SER A 170 -5.08 16.97 -1.95
CA SER A 170 -4.91 17.73 -3.21
C SER A 170 -6.25 18.10 -3.83
N HIS A 171 -6.29 19.15 -4.62
CA HIS A 171 -7.48 19.54 -5.38
C HIS A 171 -7.97 18.40 -6.30
N LYS A 172 -7.03 17.72 -6.97
CA LYS A 172 -7.32 16.56 -7.83
C LYS A 172 -8.07 15.46 -7.06
N ASP A 173 -7.61 15.11 -5.85
CA ASP A 173 -8.19 14.02 -5.06
C ASP A 173 -9.52 14.42 -4.42
N ASN A 174 -9.71 15.71 -4.19
CA ASN A 174 -10.95 16.23 -3.61
C ASN A 174 -12.11 16.35 -4.61
N GLU A 175 -11.81 16.63 -5.87
CA GLU A 175 -12.84 16.88 -6.91
C GLU A 175 -12.99 15.75 -7.91
N GLY A 176 -12.00 14.86 -8.00
CA GLY A 176 -11.93 13.80 -8.99
C GLY A 176 -11.50 14.27 -10.37
N LYS A 177 -10.90 13.35 -11.14
CA LYS A 177 -10.61 13.54 -12.58
C LYS A 177 -11.07 12.32 -13.34
#